data_37a2528acb182e786a0a0ade952fb477
#
_entry.id   37a2528acb182e786a0a0ade952fb477
#
_cell.length_a   1.000
_cell.length_b   1.000
_cell.length_c   1.000
_cell.angle_alpha   90.00
_cell.angle_beta   90.00
_cell.angle_gamma   90.00
#
_symmetry.space_group_name_H-M   'P 1'
#
loop_
_entity.id
_entity.type
_entity.pdbx_description
1 polymer ?
#
loop_
_entity_poly.entity_id
_entity_poly.type
_entity_poly.pdbx_seq_one_letter_code
_entity_poly.pdbx_strand_id
1 'polypeptide(L)'
;MTLVSLVLGGSHAARERAIAAAVKAGVSSVAIVEGLPAGEAVLDELPQGVALDVFRVAPGCPCCSGNLTMRVTLNRALRQRPAHLYLSLSNAEHREQVLNFLREPQYRALLETGDDIDCS
;
A
#
# COMPACT_ATOMS: atom_id res chain seq x y z
N MET A 1 -6.39 11.84 -9.59
CA MET A 1 -5.44 10.75 -9.78
C MET A 1 -4.87 10.33 -8.42
N THR A 2 -4.72 9.06 -8.18
CA THR A 2 -4.21 8.55 -6.91
C THR A 2 -2.67 8.54 -6.91
N LEU A 3 -2.06 9.13 -5.89
CA LEU A 3 -0.62 9.05 -5.70
C LEU A 3 -0.29 7.77 -4.93
N VAL A 4 0.60 6.94 -5.49
CA VAL A 4 0.99 5.66 -4.89
C VAL A 4 2.40 5.78 -4.33
N SER A 5 2.57 5.39 -3.06
CA SER A 5 3.89 5.28 -2.42
C SER A 5 4.13 3.84 -2.01
N LEU A 6 5.28 3.29 -2.39
CA LEU A 6 5.70 1.97 -1.93
C LEU A 6 6.37 2.11 -0.56
N VAL A 7 5.99 1.25 0.37
CA VAL A 7 6.57 1.22 1.72
C VAL A 7 7.40 -0.04 1.84
N LEU A 8 8.69 0.11 2.02
CA LEU A 8 9.67 -0.97 1.89
C LEU A 8 10.61 -1.04 3.08
N GLY A 9 11.19 -2.21 3.28
CA GLY A 9 12.24 -2.42 4.27
C GLY A 9 11.73 -2.52 5.70
N GLY A 10 12.63 -2.77 6.62
CA GLY A 10 12.31 -2.89 8.03
C GLY A 10 11.35 -4.04 8.35
N SER A 11 10.78 -4.00 9.54
CA SER A 11 9.77 -4.97 9.96
C SER A 11 8.39 -4.58 9.46
N HIS A 12 7.45 -5.51 9.55
CA HIS A 12 6.04 -5.24 9.26
C HIS A 12 5.52 -4.07 10.11
N ALA A 13 5.83 -4.08 11.41
CA ALA A 13 5.41 -3.01 12.31
C ALA A 13 6.05 -1.66 11.94
N ALA A 14 7.31 -1.65 11.50
CA ALA A 14 7.97 -0.43 11.05
C ALA A 14 7.28 0.17 9.83
N ARG A 15 6.88 -0.67 8.88
CA ARG A 15 6.16 -0.22 7.69
C ARG A 15 4.79 0.35 8.05
N GLU A 16 4.05 -0.31 8.94
CA GLU A 16 2.74 0.21 9.37
C GLU A 16 2.90 1.55 10.11
N ARG A 17 3.90 1.69 10.96
CA ARG A 17 4.17 2.96 11.64
C ARG A 17 4.52 4.08 10.66
N ALA A 18 5.27 3.76 9.60
CA ALA A 18 5.59 4.73 8.57
C ALA A 18 4.34 5.23 7.84
N ILE A 19 3.41 4.33 7.54
CA ILE A 19 2.13 4.69 6.93
C ILE A 19 1.33 5.59 7.90
N ALA A 20 1.25 5.19 9.16
CA ALA A 20 0.52 5.97 10.16
C ALA A 20 1.08 7.39 10.30
N ALA A 21 2.40 7.54 10.20
CA ALA A 21 3.05 8.84 10.27
C ALA A 21 2.83 9.69 9.02
N ALA A 22 2.64 9.05 7.87
CA ALA A 22 2.47 9.75 6.59
C ALA A 22 1.03 10.16 6.31
N VAL A 23 0.04 9.44 6.86
CA VAL A 23 -1.37 9.72 6.63
C VAL A 23 -1.76 11.04 7.27
N LYS A 24 -2.55 11.83 6.55
CA LYS A 24 -2.97 13.16 7.02
C LYS A 24 -4.48 13.24 7.16
N ALA A 25 -4.95 13.97 8.16
CA ALA A 25 -6.37 14.26 8.32
C ALA A 25 -6.90 15.02 7.10
N GLY A 26 -8.10 14.67 6.66
CA GLY A 26 -8.72 15.33 5.51
C GLY A 26 -8.27 14.79 4.15
N VAL A 27 -7.30 13.89 4.12
CA VAL A 27 -6.84 13.25 2.89
C VAL A 27 -7.36 11.82 2.85
N SER A 28 -8.11 11.49 1.79
CA SER A 28 -8.62 10.13 1.59
C SER A 28 -7.47 9.20 1.23
N SER A 29 -7.21 8.21 2.07
CA SER A 29 -6.06 7.31 1.90
C SER A 29 -6.47 5.86 2.02
N VAL A 30 -5.75 4.99 1.31
CA VAL A 30 -5.91 3.54 1.37
C VAL A 30 -4.52 2.92 1.54
N ALA A 31 -4.42 1.89 2.36
CA ALA A 31 -3.20 1.11 2.50
C ALA A 31 -3.47 -0.34 2.10
N ILE A 32 -2.62 -0.88 1.25
CA ILE A 32 -2.58 -2.32 0.95
C ILE A 32 -1.33 -2.87 1.62
N VAL A 33 -1.52 -3.76 2.59
CA VAL A 33 -0.45 -4.25 3.45
C VAL A 33 -0.27 -5.74 3.24
N GLU A 34 0.92 -6.15 2.83
CA GLU A 34 1.29 -7.57 2.75
C GLU A 34 1.62 -8.09 4.14
N GLY A 35 0.99 -9.21 4.51
CA GLY A 35 1.24 -9.88 5.77
C GLY A 35 0.21 -9.54 6.84
N LEU A 36 0.26 -10.31 7.92
CA LEU A 36 -0.63 -10.12 9.06
C LEU A 36 0.06 -9.25 10.12
N PRO A 37 -0.71 -8.46 10.89
CA PRO A 37 -0.12 -7.63 11.94
C PRO A 37 0.56 -8.51 13.00
N ALA A 38 1.77 -8.10 13.40
CA ALA A 38 2.56 -8.84 14.38
C ALA A 38 2.26 -8.31 15.79
N GLY A 39 0.99 -8.38 16.20
CA GLY A 39 0.60 -8.05 17.56
C GLY A 39 0.24 -6.60 17.83
N GLU A 40 0.66 -5.66 16.99
CA GLU A 40 0.31 -4.24 17.13
C GLU A 40 -0.66 -3.83 16.03
N ALA A 41 -1.77 -3.23 16.41
CA ALA A 41 -2.78 -2.73 15.46
C ALA A 41 -2.55 -1.24 15.18
N VAL A 42 -1.36 -0.88 14.74
CA VAL A 42 -0.95 0.52 14.57
C VAL A 42 -1.89 1.28 13.64
N LEU A 43 -2.31 0.66 12.55
CA LEU A 43 -3.20 1.31 11.58
C LEU A 43 -4.65 1.36 12.02
N ASP A 44 -5.02 0.62 13.05
CA ASP A 44 -6.37 0.65 13.63
C ASP A 44 -6.52 1.74 14.70
N GLU A 45 -5.41 2.31 15.16
CA GLU A 45 -5.39 3.31 16.23
C GLU A 45 -4.98 4.70 15.74
N LEU A 46 -5.55 5.11 14.59
CA LEU A 46 -5.25 6.41 14.03
C LEU A 46 -6.06 7.52 14.71
N PRO A 47 -5.52 8.76 14.74
CA PRO A 47 -6.26 9.91 15.30
C PRO A 47 -7.58 10.14 14.58
N GLN A 48 -8.53 10.79 15.27
CA GLN A 48 -9.79 11.17 14.67
C GLN A 48 -9.57 12.11 13.49
N GLY A 49 -10.39 11.96 12.45
CA GLY A 49 -10.30 12.77 11.25
C GLY A 49 -9.38 12.21 10.18
N VAL A 50 -8.66 11.14 10.48
CA VAL A 50 -7.83 10.46 9.49
C VAL A 50 -8.67 9.39 8.79
N ALA A 51 -8.81 9.52 7.47
CA ALA A 51 -9.56 8.57 6.66
C ALA A 51 -8.58 7.60 5.99
N LEU A 52 -8.43 6.40 6.55
CA LEU A 52 -7.57 5.36 6.00
C LEU A 52 -8.30 4.02 6.03
N ASP A 53 -8.48 3.45 4.84
CA ASP A 53 -8.95 2.06 4.72
C ASP A 53 -7.74 1.15 4.52
N VAL A 54 -7.72 0.03 5.23
CA VAL A 54 -6.61 -0.92 5.18
C VAL A 54 -7.08 -2.23 4.57
N PHE A 55 -6.41 -2.65 3.51
CA PHE A 55 -6.61 -3.96 2.90
C PHE A 55 -5.38 -4.81 3.22
N ARG A 56 -5.59 -5.93 3.85
CA ARG A 56 -4.50 -6.87 4.18
C ARG A 56 -4.50 -8.02 3.19
N VAL A 57 -3.35 -8.33 2.63
CA VAL A 57 -3.19 -9.41 1.67
C VAL A 57 -2.13 -10.38 2.15
N ALA A 58 -2.27 -11.65 1.79
CA ALA A 58 -1.26 -12.65 2.11
C ALA A 58 0.05 -12.33 1.38
N PRO A 59 1.22 -12.50 2.03
CA PRO A 59 2.49 -12.31 1.35
C PRO A 59 2.63 -13.29 0.20
N GLY A 60 3.18 -12.82 -0.91
CA GLY A 60 3.38 -13.64 -2.08
C GLY A 60 4.19 -12.93 -3.14
N CYS A 61 4.67 -13.70 -4.11
CA CYS A 61 5.43 -13.15 -5.23
C CYS A 61 4.46 -12.54 -6.26
N PRO A 62 4.63 -11.25 -6.62
CA PRO A 62 3.76 -10.64 -7.64
C PRO A 62 3.84 -11.31 -9.01
N CYS A 63 4.90 -12.05 -9.29
CA CYS A 63 5.05 -12.78 -10.56
C CYS A 63 4.37 -14.14 -10.56
N CYS A 64 3.81 -14.55 -9.42
CA CYS A 64 3.15 -15.86 -9.28
C CYS A 64 1.65 -15.65 -9.03
N SER A 65 1.00 -16.63 -8.39
CA SER A 65 -0.43 -16.57 -8.08
C SER A 65 -0.81 -15.39 -7.20
N GLY A 66 0.12 -14.86 -6.39
CA GLY A 66 -0.11 -13.69 -5.55
C GLY A 66 -0.43 -12.43 -6.33
N ASN A 67 -0.02 -12.35 -7.59
CA ASN A 67 -0.29 -11.21 -8.45
C ASN A 67 -1.79 -10.99 -8.66
N LEU A 68 -2.57 -12.05 -8.80
CA LEU A 68 -4.01 -11.93 -8.98
C LEU A 68 -4.68 -11.30 -7.76
N THR A 69 -4.27 -11.71 -6.56
CA THR A 69 -4.79 -11.14 -5.31
C THR A 69 -4.47 -9.65 -5.23
N MET A 70 -3.25 -9.26 -5.59
CA MET A 70 -2.85 -7.86 -5.60
C MET A 70 -3.69 -7.05 -6.59
N ARG A 71 -3.96 -7.58 -7.79
CA ARG A 71 -4.79 -6.89 -8.78
C ARG A 71 -6.21 -6.67 -8.29
N VAL A 72 -6.81 -7.69 -7.71
CA VAL A 72 -8.19 -7.58 -7.18
C VAL A 72 -8.22 -6.54 -6.08
N THR A 73 -7.27 -6.58 -5.15
CA THR A 73 -7.21 -5.64 -4.04
C THR A 73 -6.96 -4.22 -4.51
N LEU A 74 -6.04 -4.04 -5.45
CA LEU A 74 -5.73 -2.73 -6.02
C LEU A 74 -6.95 -2.14 -6.74
N ASN A 75 -7.66 -2.95 -7.51
CA ASN A 75 -8.87 -2.49 -8.19
C ASN A 75 -9.95 -2.05 -7.20
N ARG A 76 -10.12 -2.78 -6.10
CA ARG A 76 -11.07 -2.41 -5.04
C ARG A 76 -10.68 -1.09 -4.37
N ALA A 77 -9.40 -0.93 -4.08
CA ALA A 77 -8.88 0.28 -3.47
C ALA A 77 -9.08 1.49 -4.38
N LEU A 78 -8.78 1.35 -5.67
CA LEU A 78 -8.90 2.45 -6.64
C LEU A 78 -10.35 2.85 -6.91
N ARG A 79 -11.32 1.95 -6.67
CA ARG A 79 -12.75 2.31 -6.79
C ARG A 79 -13.17 3.39 -5.81
N GLN A 80 -12.49 3.51 -4.68
CA GLN A 80 -12.76 4.54 -3.69
C GLN A 80 -12.19 5.90 -4.08
N ARG A 81 -11.41 5.95 -5.17
CA ARG A 81 -10.73 7.15 -5.66
C ARG A 81 -9.95 7.86 -4.55
N PRO A 82 -9.05 7.15 -3.84
CA PRO A 82 -8.27 7.78 -2.78
C PRO A 82 -7.31 8.81 -3.35
N ALA A 83 -6.99 9.82 -2.55
CA ALA A 83 -5.95 10.76 -2.92
C ALA A 83 -4.56 10.13 -2.84
N HIS A 84 -4.36 9.23 -1.86
CA HIS A 84 -3.08 8.57 -1.63
C HIS A 84 -3.28 7.08 -1.36
N LEU A 85 -2.44 6.25 -1.97
CA LEU A 85 -2.40 4.81 -1.76
C LEU A 85 -1.01 4.42 -1.27
N TYR A 86 -0.96 3.73 -0.14
CA TYR A 86 0.27 3.17 0.40
C TYR A 86 0.30 1.67 0.13
N LEU A 87 1.39 1.20 -0.45
CA LEU A 87 1.57 -0.20 -0.80
C LEU A 87 2.75 -0.75 -0.02
N SER A 88 2.46 -1.49 1.06
CA SER A 88 3.48 -2.05 1.94
C SER A 88 3.89 -3.44 1.46
N LEU A 89 5.16 -3.59 1.09
CA LEU A 89 5.70 -4.83 0.56
C LEU A 89 6.56 -5.53 1.62
N SER A 90 6.29 -6.82 1.83
CA SER A 90 7.06 -7.63 2.77
C SER A 90 8.47 -7.93 2.26
N ASN A 91 8.68 -7.85 0.93
CA ASN A 91 9.98 -8.11 0.32
C ASN A 91 10.31 -7.00 -0.69
N ALA A 92 11.35 -6.22 -0.38
CA ALA A 92 11.79 -5.12 -1.23
C ALA A 92 12.29 -5.58 -2.61
N GLU A 93 12.66 -6.84 -2.75
CA GLU A 93 13.08 -7.39 -4.05
C GLU A 93 11.95 -7.41 -5.08
N HIS A 94 10.70 -7.37 -4.63
CA HIS A 94 9.54 -7.34 -5.52
C HIS A 94 9.21 -5.94 -6.03
N ARG A 95 9.97 -4.92 -5.63
CA ARG A 95 9.71 -3.54 -5.98
C ARG A 95 9.58 -3.31 -7.48
N GLU A 96 10.53 -3.81 -8.27
CA GLU A 96 10.51 -3.62 -9.72
C GLU A 96 9.31 -4.31 -10.39
N GLN A 97 8.95 -5.48 -9.90
CA GLN A 97 7.78 -6.21 -10.41
C GLN A 97 6.49 -5.46 -10.13
N VAL A 98 6.37 -4.88 -8.93
CA VAL A 98 5.20 -4.10 -8.57
C VAL A 98 5.15 -2.80 -9.37
N LEU A 99 6.28 -2.12 -9.57
CA LEU A 99 6.33 -0.92 -10.38
C LEU A 99 5.93 -1.19 -11.83
N ASN A 100 6.41 -2.30 -12.40
CA ASN A 100 6.03 -2.69 -13.76
C ASN A 100 4.53 -2.96 -13.86
N PHE A 101 3.98 -3.59 -12.84
CA PHE A 101 2.54 -3.85 -12.73
C PHE A 101 1.74 -2.54 -12.68
N LEU A 102 2.19 -1.57 -11.89
CA LEU A 102 1.52 -0.28 -11.75
C LEU A 102 1.62 0.59 -13.01
N ARG A 103 2.57 0.28 -13.89
CA ARG A 103 2.75 0.99 -15.15
C ARG A 103 1.89 0.44 -16.29
N GLU A 104 1.11 -0.60 -16.05
CA GLU A 104 0.20 -1.14 -17.06
C GLU A 104 -0.83 -0.07 -17.48
N PRO A 105 -1.28 -0.06 -18.76
CA PRO A 105 -2.13 1.02 -19.26
C PRO A 105 -3.39 1.28 -18.45
N GLN A 106 -4.02 0.23 -17.91
CA GLN A 106 -5.24 0.38 -17.12
C GLN A 106 -5.00 1.13 -15.79
N TYR A 107 -3.77 1.09 -15.26
CA TYR A 107 -3.44 1.78 -14.02
C TYR A 107 -2.84 3.16 -14.26
N ARG A 108 -2.11 3.35 -15.36
CA ARG A 108 -1.49 4.64 -15.68
C ARG A 108 -2.49 5.78 -15.76
N ALA A 109 -3.71 5.49 -16.16
CA ALA A 109 -4.77 6.48 -16.25
C ALA A 109 -5.38 6.81 -14.88
N LEU A 110 -5.13 5.99 -13.85
CA LEU A 110 -5.79 6.11 -12.55
C LEU A 110 -4.83 6.53 -11.43
N LEU A 111 -3.54 6.29 -11.59
CA LEU A 111 -2.58 6.52 -10.52
C LEU A 111 -1.26 7.09 -11.03
N GLU A 112 -0.51 7.68 -10.11
CA GLU A 112 0.84 8.20 -10.32
C GLU A 112 1.73 7.64 -9.23
N THR A 113 2.94 7.17 -9.57
CA THR A 113 3.87 6.66 -8.57
C THR A 113 4.68 7.80 -7.97
N GLY A 114 4.67 7.87 -6.63
CA GLY A 114 5.47 8.83 -5.88
C GLY A 114 6.75 8.23 -5.33
N ASP A 115 7.35 8.92 -4.37
CA ASP A 115 8.57 8.45 -3.73
C ASP A 115 8.31 7.23 -2.84
N ASP A 116 9.29 6.33 -2.75
CA ASP A 116 9.24 5.20 -1.83
C ASP A 116 9.42 5.69 -0.39
N ILE A 117 8.79 4.97 0.54
CA ILE A 117 9.05 5.15 1.97
C ILE A 117 9.94 4.00 2.40
N ASP A 118 11.18 4.30 2.73
CA ASP A 118 12.17 3.29 3.14
C ASP A 118 12.23 3.21 4.66
N CYS A 119 11.90 2.02 5.18
CA CYS A 119 11.84 1.76 6.62
C CYS A 119 13.04 0.95 7.13
N SER A 120 14.00 0.66 6.26
CA SER A 120 15.19 -0.11 6.64
C SER A 120 16.18 0.69 7.47
#